data_e1cce3f47a51b7fe3abd3a78dedc3340
#
_entry.id   e1cce3f47a51b7fe3abd3a78dedc3340
#
_cell.length_a   1.000
_cell.length_b   1.000
_cell.length_c   1.000
_cell.angle_alpha   90.00
_cell.angle_beta   90.00
_cell.angle_gamma   90.00
#
_symmetry.space_group_name_H-M   'P 1'
#
loop_
_entity.id
_entity.type
_entity.pdbx_description
1 polymer ?
#
loop_
_entity_poly.entity_id
_entity_poly.type
_entity_poly.pdbx_seq_one_letter_code
_entity_poly.pdbx_strand_id
1 'polypeptide(L)'
;DSQDGLYNPEKAKAEFAKAKEALQAEGVQFPIHLDVPVNQSSKITVNQVQSIKQSVESALGKDNVVLDIHQLSADDFNNITYSASNAAAEDWDLSVGVAWDPDYLDPSTYLDVLKTTSSENTKSFMGYDDPNSQAVQKVGLKEYDQLVEDASKETTDLKARYEKYAKAQAW
;
A
#
# COMPACT_ATOMS: atom_id res chain seq x y z
N ASP A 1 13.04 -17.80 1.19
CA ASP A 1 11.71 -18.35 1.52
C ASP A 1 11.71 -18.76 2.98
N SER A 2 10.90 -18.11 3.81
CA SER A 2 10.71 -18.48 5.20
C SER A 2 9.60 -19.54 5.33
N GLN A 3 9.60 -20.31 6.44
CA GLN A 3 8.50 -21.25 6.72
C GLN A 3 7.15 -20.52 6.89
N ASP A 4 7.17 -19.24 7.26
CA ASP A 4 6.01 -18.38 7.44
C ASP A 4 5.70 -17.54 6.19
N GLY A 5 6.05 -18.03 5.01
CA GLY A 5 5.81 -17.35 3.75
C GLY A 5 6.63 -16.06 3.60
N LEU A 6 5.96 -14.90 3.62
CA LEU A 6 6.59 -13.59 3.44
C LEU A 6 7.19 -12.99 4.73
N TYR A 7 6.90 -13.54 5.91
CA TYR A 7 7.42 -13.06 7.18
C TYR A 7 8.91 -13.40 7.33
N ASN A 8 9.76 -12.39 7.31
CA ASN A 8 11.21 -12.57 7.44
C ASN A 8 11.84 -11.36 8.18
N PRO A 9 11.84 -11.38 9.53
CA PRO A 9 12.35 -10.26 10.33
C PRO A 9 13.85 -10.00 10.13
N GLU A 10 14.65 -11.03 9.87
CA GLU A 10 16.09 -10.84 9.64
C GLU A 10 16.36 -10.13 8.31
N LYS A 11 15.62 -10.48 7.25
CA LYS A 11 15.68 -9.76 5.99
C LYS A 11 15.18 -8.31 6.17
N ALA A 12 14.09 -8.11 6.90
CA ALA A 12 13.56 -6.77 7.19
C ALA A 12 14.60 -5.89 7.89
N LYS A 13 15.30 -6.41 8.92
CA LYS A 13 16.40 -5.71 9.59
C LYS A 13 17.53 -5.33 8.63
N ALA A 14 17.95 -6.27 7.78
CA ALA A 14 19.04 -6.04 6.84
C ALA A 14 18.71 -4.97 5.80
N GLU A 15 17.50 -5.00 5.25
CA GLU A 15 17.05 -3.98 4.28
C GLU A 15 16.84 -2.62 4.98
N PHE A 16 16.26 -2.61 6.18
CA PHE A 16 16.11 -1.37 6.95
C PHE A 16 17.46 -0.73 7.29
N ALA A 17 18.48 -1.53 7.64
CA ALA A 17 19.82 -0.99 7.94
C ALA A 17 20.41 -0.23 6.73
N LYS A 18 20.23 -0.76 5.51
CA LYS A 18 20.64 -0.07 4.28
C LYS A 18 19.84 1.21 4.04
N ALA A 19 18.52 1.14 4.21
CA ALA A 19 17.65 2.29 4.05
C ALA A 19 17.95 3.38 5.07
N LYS A 20 18.26 3.01 6.32
CA LYS A 20 18.58 3.95 7.41
C LYS A 20 19.75 4.85 7.07
N GLU A 21 20.82 4.31 6.49
CA GLU A 21 21.99 5.10 6.08
C GLU A 21 21.60 6.17 5.03
N ALA A 22 20.80 5.78 4.03
CA ALA A 22 20.34 6.70 3.00
C ALA A 22 19.41 7.78 3.57
N LEU A 23 18.45 7.40 4.42
CA LEU A 23 17.52 8.31 5.07
C LEU A 23 18.23 9.31 6.00
N GLN A 24 19.25 8.87 6.73
CA GLN A 24 20.08 9.75 7.56
C GLN A 24 20.86 10.77 6.71
N ALA A 25 21.36 10.35 5.55
CA ALA A 25 22.03 11.25 4.62
C ALA A 25 21.09 12.31 4.04
N GLU A 26 19.80 12.01 3.95
CA GLU A 26 18.73 12.94 3.56
C GLU A 26 18.17 13.78 4.74
N GLY A 27 18.70 13.59 5.95
CA GLY A 27 18.32 14.35 7.14
C GLY A 27 17.09 13.84 7.89
N VAL A 28 16.62 12.63 7.58
CA VAL A 28 15.48 12.01 8.28
C VAL A 28 15.83 11.75 9.75
N GLN A 29 14.95 12.17 10.64
CA GLN A 29 15.09 11.95 12.07
C GLN A 29 14.50 10.59 12.47
N PHE A 30 15.09 9.98 13.51
CA PHE A 30 14.63 8.70 14.05
C PHE A 30 14.18 8.85 15.52
N PRO A 31 13.17 8.08 15.97
CA PRO A 31 12.43 7.09 15.18
C PRO A 31 11.55 7.72 14.08
N ILE A 32 11.33 6.97 12.99
CA ILE A 32 10.30 7.31 12.02
C ILE A 32 8.95 6.95 12.64
N HIS A 33 8.04 7.90 12.67
CA HIS A 33 6.65 7.70 13.10
C HIS A 33 5.78 7.42 11.89
N LEU A 34 4.98 6.36 11.95
CA LEU A 34 4.02 5.98 10.92
C LEU A 34 2.60 6.02 11.49
N ASP A 35 1.79 6.92 10.97
CA ASP A 35 0.40 7.08 11.38
C ASP A 35 -0.48 5.97 10.79
N VAL A 36 -1.21 5.27 11.68
CA VAL A 36 -2.04 4.11 11.31
C VAL A 36 -3.48 4.32 11.81
N PRO A 37 -4.36 4.90 11.00
CA PRO A 37 -5.77 5.02 11.36
C PRO A 37 -6.45 3.65 11.37
N VAL A 38 -7.35 3.46 12.30
CA VAL A 38 -8.18 2.26 12.39
C VAL A 38 -9.58 2.60 12.89
N ASN A 39 -10.59 2.01 12.25
CA ASN A 39 -11.95 2.12 12.70
C ASN A 39 -12.12 1.38 14.05
N GLN A 40 -12.37 2.10 15.13
CA GLN A 40 -12.46 1.59 16.49
C GLN A 40 -13.63 0.60 16.71
N SER A 41 -14.64 0.60 15.83
CA SER A 41 -15.76 -0.34 15.92
C SER A 41 -15.37 -1.76 15.46
N SER A 42 -14.30 -1.91 14.67
CA SER A 42 -13.78 -3.19 14.22
C SER A 42 -12.71 -3.73 15.17
N LYS A 43 -13.12 -4.51 16.17
CA LYS A 43 -12.18 -5.15 17.11
C LYS A 43 -11.14 -6.04 16.41
N ILE A 44 -11.54 -6.68 15.30
CA ILE A 44 -10.63 -7.54 14.51
C ILE A 44 -9.52 -6.69 13.93
N THR A 45 -9.86 -5.59 13.26
CA THR A 45 -8.88 -4.68 12.64
C THR A 45 -7.98 -4.03 13.69
N VAL A 46 -8.56 -3.58 14.81
CA VAL A 46 -7.76 -3.04 15.94
C VAL A 46 -6.71 -4.05 16.43
N ASN A 47 -7.10 -5.31 16.63
CA ASN A 47 -6.17 -6.35 17.07
C ASN A 47 -5.11 -6.67 16.01
N GLN A 48 -5.48 -6.67 14.72
CA GLN A 48 -4.53 -6.86 13.62
C GLN A 48 -3.48 -5.75 13.59
N VAL A 49 -3.89 -4.50 13.69
CA VAL A 49 -2.98 -3.35 13.72
C VAL A 49 -2.04 -3.41 14.93
N GLN A 50 -2.55 -3.79 16.10
CA GLN A 50 -1.71 -3.98 17.29
C GLN A 50 -0.67 -5.09 17.10
N SER A 51 -1.04 -6.19 16.44
CA SER A 51 -0.11 -7.28 16.13
C SER A 51 0.96 -6.83 15.11
N ILE A 52 0.57 -6.07 14.09
CA ILE A 52 1.49 -5.49 13.12
C ILE A 52 2.48 -4.54 13.82
N LYS A 53 1.97 -3.62 14.64
CA LYS A 53 2.80 -2.72 15.45
C LYS A 53 3.84 -3.50 16.27
N GLN A 54 3.40 -4.49 17.03
CA GLN A 54 4.29 -5.31 17.84
C GLN A 54 5.35 -6.02 16.99
N SER A 55 4.96 -6.57 15.84
CA SER A 55 5.87 -7.28 14.93
C SER A 55 6.93 -6.34 14.35
N VAL A 56 6.51 -5.19 13.82
CA VAL A 56 7.42 -4.19 13.22
C VAL A 56 8.37 -3.61 14.25
N GLU A 57 7.85 -3.13 15.39
CA GLU A 57 8.68 -2.52 16.45
C GLU A 57 9.63 -3.53 17.11
N SER A 58 9.23 -4.80 17.20
CA SER A 58 10.12 -5.85 17.70
C SER A 58 11.22 -6.22 16.71
N ALA A 59 10.89 -6.22 15.41
CA ALA A 59 11.86 -6.54 14.36
C ALA A 59 12.85 -5.39 14.13
N LEU A 60 12.39 -4.16 14.01
CA LEU A 60 13.22 -3.01 13.62
C LEU A 60 13.75 -2.21 14.80
N GLY A 61 13.11 -2.32 15.96
CA GLY A 61 13.41 -1.54 17.16
C GLY A 61 12.65 -0.21 17.20
N LYS A 62 12.13 0.13 18.38
CA LYS A 62 11.37 1.37 18.62
C LYS A 62 12.18 2.65 18.45
N ASP A 63 13.50 2.57 18.54
CA ASP A 63 14.40 3.70 18.27
C ASP A 63 14.53 3.98 16.75
N ASN A 64 13.97 3.11 15.92
CA ASN A 64 14.01 3.21 14.47
C ASN A 64 12.63 3.51 13.86
N VAL A 65 11.62 2.74 14.26
CA VAL A 65 10.24 2.88 13.71
C VAL A 65 9.22 2.73 14.84
N VAL A 66 8.25 3.61 14.86
CA VAL A 66 7.10 3.58 15.76
C VAL A 66 5.82 3.65 14.92
N LEU A 67 4.87 2.77 15.18
CA LEU A 67 3.55 2.85 14.59
C LEU A 67 2.60 3.56 15.56
N ASP A 68 2.08 4.71 15.17
CA ASP A 68 1.13 5.50 15.94
C ASP A 68 -0.30 5.15 15.51
N ILE A 69 -0.98 4.37 16.35
CA ILE A 69 -2.32 3.85 16.05
C ILE A 69 -3.36 4.87 16.49
N HIS A 70 -4.14 5.37 15.54
CA HIS A 70 -5.25 6.30 15.77
C HIS A 70 -6.59 5.57 15.65
N GLN A 71 -7.22 5.29 16.80
CA GLN A 71 -8.54 4.69 16.82
C GLN A 71 -9.60 5.77 16.61
N LEU A 72 -10.25 5.74 15.46
CA LEU A 72 -11.20 6.75 15.01
C LEU A 72 -12.64 6.21 15.01
N SER A 73 -13.61 7.11 15.06
CA SER A 73 -14.99 6.75 14.73
C SER A 73 -15.10 6.26 13.27
N ALA A 74 -16.19 5.56 12.94
CA ALA A 74 -16.38 5.11 11.55
C ALA A 74 -16.43 6.28 10.57
N ASP A 75 -17.07 7.39 10.95
CA ASP A 75 -17.19 8.58 10.11
C ASP A 75 -15.84 9.27 9.94
N ASP A 76 -15.07 9.46 11.01
CA ASP A 76 -13.75 10.09 10.93
C ASP A 76 -12.77 9.22 10.12
N PHE A 77 -12.81 7.90 10.32
CA PHE A 77 -12.02 6.97 9.51
C PHE A 77 -12.35 7.08 8.02
N ASN A 78 -13.64 7.06 7.68
CA ASN A 78 -14.09 7.19 6.29
C ASN A 78 -13.68 8.54 5.68
N ASN A 79 -13.76 9.62 6.44
CA ASN A 79 -13.42 10.97 5.96
C ASN A 79 -11.96 11.13 5.55
N ILE A 80 -11.03 10.43 6.23
CA ILE A 80 -9.61 10.47 5.91
C ILE A 80 -9.15 9.31 5.01
N THR A 81 -10.05 8.39 4.64
CA THR A 81 -9.76 7.26 3.76
C THR A 81 -10.66 7.29 2.52
N TYR A 82 -11.72 6.49 2.50
CA TYR A 82 -12.59 6.29 1.31
C TYR A 82 -13.27 7.54 0.79
N SER A 83 -13.54 8.53 1.65
CA SER A 83 -14.21 9.78 1.29
C SER A 83 -13.26 10.98 1.26
N ALA A 84 -11.96 10.75 1.33
CA ALA A 84 -10.98 11.82 1.25
C ALA A 84 -11.09 12.54 -0.10
N SER A 85 -11.07 13.86 -0.07
CA SER A 85 -11.27 14.69 -1.27
C SER A 85 -10.06 14.73 -2.20
N ASN A 86 -8.88 14.43 -1.68
CA ASN A 86 -7.60 14.41 -2.39
C ASN A 86 -6.54 13.70 -1.54
N ALA A 87 -5.35 13.45 -2.10
CA ALA A 87 -4.26 12.78 -1.40
C ALA A 87 -3.79 13.52 -0.13
N ALA A 88 -3.82 14.83 -0.12
CA ALA A 88 -3.42 15.61 1.06
C ALA A 88 -4.42 15.49 2.24
N ALA A 89 -5.66 15.10 1.96
CA ALA A 89 -6.65 14.82 3.00
C ALA A 89 -6.50 13.43 3.64
N GLU A 90 -5.67 12.58 3.04
CA GLU A 90 -5.30 11.25 3.54
C GLU A 90 -4.01 11.36 4.35
N ASP A 91 -4.10 12.02 5.51
CA ASP A 91 -2.98 12.27 6.42
C ASP A 91 -2.68 11.01 7.26
N TRP A 92 -2.16 9.98 6.60
CA TRP A 92 -1.76 8.71 7.21
C TRP A 92 -0.73 7.97 6.34
N ASP A 93 0.04 7.07 6.96
CA ASP A 93 1.12 6.34 6.29
C ASP A 93 0.75 4.87 5.99
N LEU A 94 -0.04 4.25 6.84
CA LEU A 94 -0.41 2.85 6.76
C LEU A 94 -1.91 2.65 7.03
N SER A 95 -2.63 1.99 6.14
CA SER A 95 -4.01 1.58 6.38
C SER A 95 -4.15 0.07 6.36
N VAL A 96 -4.95 -0.46 7.28
CA VAL A 96 -5.26 -1.90 7.40
C VAL A 96 -6.76 -2.10 7.36
N GLY A 97 -7.19 -3.16 6.69
CA GLY A 97 -8.61 -3.49 6.54
C GLY A 97 -9.27 -2.89 5.32
N VAL A 98 -8.47 -2.41 4.36
CA VAL A 98 -8.95 -2.06 3.02
C VAL A 98 -9.20 -3.35 2.25
N ALA A 99 -10.37 -3.46 1.62
CA ALA A 99 -10.73 -4.59 0.79
C ALA A 99 -11.40 -4.12 -0.50
N TRP A 100 -11.17 -4.86 -1.56
CA TRP A 100 -11.86 -4.72 -2.84
C TRP A 100 -12.48 -6.06 -3.22
N ASP A 101 -13.78 -6.08 -3.45
CA ASP A 101 -14.48 -7.24 -3.95
C ASP A 101 -14.57 -7.17 -5.48
N PRO A 102 -14.44 -8.30 -6.20
CA PRO A 102 -14.49 -8.29 -7.66
C PRO A 102 -15.90 -8.01 -8.18
N ASP A 103 -16.01 -7.11 -9.14
CA ASP A 103 -17.26 -6.86 -9.86
C ASP A 103 -17.63 -8.01 -10.80
N TYR A 104 -16.62 -8.75 -11.28
CA TYR A 104 -16.76 -9.86 -12.22
C TYR A 104 -15.52 -10.78 -12.17
N LEU A 105 -15.64 -11.97 -12.75
CA LEU A 105 -14.61 -13.02 -12.71
C LEU A 105 -13.50 -12.79 -13.77
N ASP A 106 -12.73 -11.72 -13.63
CA ASP A 106 -11.53 -11.45 -14.43
C ASP A 106 -10.49 -10.71 -13.57
N PRO A 107 -9.18 -10.98 -13.71
CA PRO A 107 -8.14 -10.32 -12.93
C PRO A 107 -8.13 -8.80 -13.07
N SER A 108 -8.64 -8.25 -14.18
CA SER A 108 -8.71 -6.80 -14.39
C SER A 108 -9.44 -6.06 -13.29
N THR A 109 -10.51 -6.66 -12.71
CA THR A 109 -11.28 -6.01 -11.64
C THR A 109 -10.45 -5.67 -10.40
N TYR A 110 -9.37 -6.42 -10.15
CA TYR A 110 -8.43 -6.14 -9.05
C TYR A 110 -7.29 -5.18 -9.44
N LEU A 111 -6.90 -5.18 -10.71
CA LEU A 111 -5.71 -4.46 -11.17
C LEU A 111 -6.05 -3.10 -11.78
N ASP A 112 -7.21 -2.97 -12.44
CA ASP A 112 -7.63 -1.72 -13.06
C ASP A 112 -7.81 -0.58 -12.03
N VAL A 113 -8.24 -0.90 -10.82
CA VAL A 113 -8.45 0.08 -9.74
C VAL A 113 -7.15 0.74 -9.29
N LEU A 114 -5.99 0.11 -9.51
CA LEU A 114 -4.68 0.64 -9.16
C LEU A 114 -4.00 1.45 -10.28
N LYS A 115 -4.62 1.54 -11.46
CA LYS A 115 -4.09 2.34 -12.58
C LYS A 115 -4.11 3.84 -12.25
N THR A 116 -3.12 4.56 -12.76
CA THR A 116 -3.07 6.03 -12.59
C THR A 116 -4.27 6.74 -13.21
N THR A 117 -4.98 6.08 -14.12
CA THR A 117 -6.19 6.56 -14.81
C THR A 117 -7.48 6.04 -14.22
N SER A 118 -7.41 5.28 -13.12
CA SER A 118 -8.59 4.79 -12.41
C SER A 118 -9.49 5.94 -11.96
N SER A 119 -10.80 5.73 -12.02
CA SER A 119 -11.80 6.63 -11.43
C SER A 119 -11.96 6.43 -9.92
N GLU A 120 -11.44 5.32 -9.40
CA GLU A 120 -11.48 5.00 -7.98
C GLU A 120 -10.51 5.86 -7.17
N ASN A 121 -10.73 5.98 -5.87
CA ASN A 121 -9.90 6.77 -4.96
C ASN A 121 -8.53 6.14 -4.65
N THR A 122 -8.20 5.03 -5.29
CA THR A 122 -6.93 4.32 -5.06
C THR A 122 -5.69 5.18 -5.31
N LYS A 123 -5.76 6.14 -6.23
CA LYS A 123 -4.66 7.09 -6.45
C LYS A 123 -4.41 7.98 -5.23
N SER A 124 -5.47 8.44 -4.55
CA SER A 124 -5.34 9.18 -3.30
C SER A 124 -4.68 8.31 -2.24
N PHE A 125 -5.09 7.05 -2.09
CA PHE A 125 -4.45 6.08 -1.20
C PHE A 125 -2.96 5.85 -1.49
N MET A 126 -2.54 6.03 -2.74
CA MET A 126 -1.13 5.98 -3.14
C MET A 126 -0.41 7.33 -3.01
N GLY A 127 -1.06 8.34 -2.43
CA GLY A 127 -0.46 9.64 -2.13
C GLY A 127 -0.32 10.58 -3.32
N TYR A 128 -1.11 10.45 -4.38
CA TYR A 128 -1.09 11.38 -5.50
C TYR A 128 -2.48 11.67 -6.07
N ASP A 129 -2.68 12.89 -6.57
CA ASP A 129 -3.88 13.31 -7.29
C ASP A 129 -3.63 13.43 -8.80
N ASP A 130 -2.44 13.89 -9.17
CA ASP A 130 -2.05 14.07 -10.58
C ASP A 130 -1.32 12.81 -11.10
N PRO A 131 -1.90 12.11 -12.09
CA PRO A 131 -1.27 10.94 -12.71
C PRO A 131 0.02 11.25 -13.48
N ASN A 132 0.37 12.53 -13.65
CA ASN A 132 1.61 12.98 -14.29
C ASN A 132 2.61 13.59 -13.30
N SER A 133 2.35 13.48 -12.00
CA SER A 133 3.23 14.01 -10.95
C SER A 133 4.64 13.39 -11.02
N GLN A 134 5.62 14.09 -10.43
CA GLN A 134 6.99 13.57 -10.34
C GLN A 134 7.04 12.27 -9.53
N ALA A 135 6.19 12.13 -8.51
CA ALA A 135 6.11 10.90 -7.71
C ALA A 135 5.70 9.70 -8.56
N VAL A 136 4.65 9.84 -9.37
CA VAL A 136 4.18 8.81 -10.32
C VAL A 136 5.28 8.42 -11.31
N GLN A 137 6.00 9.40 -11.86
CA GLN A 137 7.10 9.15 -12.79
C GLN A 137 8.29 8.46 -12.11
N LYS A 138 8.68 8.92 -10.93
CA LYS A 138 9.83 8.38 -10.18
C LYS A 138 9.61 6.92 -9.74
N VAL A 139 8.37 6.58 -9.35
CA VAL A 139 7.99 5.21 -8.97
C VAL A 139 7.77 4.32 -10.19
N GLY A 140 7.47 4.88 -11.35
CA GLY A 140 7.25 4.12 -12.58
C GLY A 140 5.82 3.59 -12.77
N LEU A 141 4.81 4.19 -12.12
CA LEU A 141 3.41 3.71 -12.18
C LEU A 141 2.85 3.66 -13.61
N LYS A 142 3.41 4.41 -14.56
CA LYS A 142 3.02 4.32 -15.99
C LYS A 142 3.42 2.99 -16.63
N GLU A 143 4.46 2.33 -16.14
CA GLU A 143 4.81 0.97 -16.56
C GLU A 143 3.76 -0.03 -16.09
N TYR A 144 3.28 0.12 -14.86
CA TYR A 144 2.15 -0.67 -14.36
C TYR A 144 0.90 -0.49 -15.22
N ASP A 145 0.51 0.76 -15.52
CA ASP A 145 -0.62 1.05 -16.42
C ASP A 145 -0.50 0.28 -17.74
N GLN A 146 0.70 0.30 -18.35
CA GLN A 146 0.95 -0.36 -19.62
C GLN A 146 0.82 -1.89 -19.52
N LEU A 147 1.34 -2.50 -18.42
CA LEU A 147 1.22 -3.93 -18.19
C LEU A 147 -0.24 -4.37 -18.08
N VAL A 148 -1.06 -3.62 -17.34
CA VAL A 148 -2.49 -3.89 -17.20
C VAL A 148 -3.22 -3.72 -18.54
N GLU A 149 -2.92 -2.67 -19.30
CA GLU A 149 -3.51 -2.44 -20.61
C GLU A 149 -3.15 -3.53 -21.62
N ASP A 150 -1.90 -3.98 -21.64
CA ASP A 150 -1.46 -5.04 -22.54
C ASP A 150 -2.11 -6.40 -22.21
N ALA A 151 -2.40 -6.62 -20.91
CA ALA A 151 -3.18 -7.77 -20.49
C ALA A 151 -4.65 -7.65 -20.93
N SER A 152 -5.26 -6.48 -20.80
CA SER A 152 -6.66 -6.24 -21.17
C SER A 152 -6.92 -6.40 -22.67
N LYS A 153 -5.94 -6.08 -23.51
CA LYS A 153 -6.01 -6.22 -24.98
C LYS A 153 -5.94 -7.69 -25.46
N GLU A 154 -5.46 -8.59 -24.60
CA GLU A 154 -5.43 -10.01 -24.94
C GLU A 154 -6.82 -10.62 -24.74
N THR A 155 -7.52 -10.89 -25.84
CA THR A 155 -8.91 -11.37 -25.82
C THR A 155 -9.08 -12.77 -26.41
N THR A 156 -8.04 -13.33 -27.02
CA THR A 156 -8.11 -14.57 -27.78
C THR A 156 -7.47 -15.75 -27.06
N ASP A 157 -6.38 -15.53 -26.33
CA ASP A 157 -5.68 -16.54 -25.55
C ASP A 157 -5.79 -16.23 -24.04
N LEU A 158 -6.68 -16.98 -23.39
CA LEU A 158 -6.93 -16.80 -21.95
C LEU A 158 -5.69 -17.07 -21.10
N LYS A 159 -4.85 -18.03 -21.49
CA LYS A 159 -3.62 -18.32 -20.77
C LYS A 159 -2.63 -17.16 -20.88
N ALA A 160 -2.41 -16.67 -22.10
CA ALA A 160 -1.55 -15.50 -22.33
C ALA A 160 -2.07 -14.25 -21.60
N ARG A 161 -3.39 -14.06 -21.55
CA ARG A 161 -4.04 -12.98 -20.77
C ARG A 161 -3.68 -13.06 -19.28
N TYR A 162 -3.84 -14.23 -18.67
CA TYR A 162 -3.54 -14.39 -17.25
C TYR A 162 -2.04 -14.28 -16.94
N GLU A 163 -1.17 -14.74 -17.81
CA GLU A 163 0.27 -14.55 -17.67
C GLU A 163 0.67 -13.06 -17.70
N LYS A 164 0.03 -12.26 -18.54
CA LYS A 164 0.22 -10.82 -18.59
C LYS A 164 -0.27 -10.13 -17.32
N TYR A 165 -1.45 -10.49 -16.80
CA TYR A 165 -1.94 -9.96 -15.53
C TYR A 165 -1.06 -10.36 -14.34
N ALA A 166 -0.53 -11.60 -14.33
CA ALA A 166 0.42 -12.01 -13.31
C ALA A 166 1.71 -11.17 -13.30
N LYS A 167 2.16 -10.71 -14.48
CA LYS A 167 3.28 -9.75 -14.55
C LYS A 167 2.93 -8.39 -13.97
N ALA A 168 1.74 -7.87 -14.27
CA ALA A 168 1.27 -6.61 -13.70
C ALA A 168 1.12 -6.70 -12.18
N GLN A 169 0.65 -7.84 -11.66
CA GLN A 169 0.54 -8.07 -10.21
C GLN A 169 1.91 -8.19 -9.51
N ALA A 170 2.92 -8.65 -10.22
CA ALA A 170 4.26 -8.82 -9.68
C ALA A 170 5.14 -7.56 -9.76
N TRP A 171 4.69 -6.55 -10.50
CA TRP A 171 5.35 -5.26 -10.61
C TRP A 171 5.28 -4.52 -9.29
#